data_fc039e8c58ab17736d1e0fc8dcec03ef
#
_entry.id   fc039e8c58ab17736d1e0fc8dcec03ef
#
_cell.length_a   1.000
_cell.length_b   1.000
_cell.length_c   1.000
_cell.angle_alpha   90.00
_cell.angle_beta   90.00
_cell.angle_gamma   90.00
#
_symmetry.space_group_name_H-M   'P 1'
#
loop_
_entity.id
_entity.type
_entity.pdbx_description
1 polymer ?
#
loop_
_entity_poly.entity_id
_entity_poly.type
_entity_poly.pdbx_seq_one_letter_code
_entity_poly.pdbx_strand_id
1 'polypeptide(L)'
;IQVERRKEAQLAAMVEGLGVETVEVLSYGEKNKTVDNWLQRTLGEVGENLSLIRDSLFEIANPQRHHLILDLNAKSGLLTWEAVRRVPEGGVYSWVKDEKDALALIERSNVLPELTRPIVIHPSLSEIPDEIKFDRIIGRNALGKEVDKFKIVRDLVKLLNKDGKIILGETLPRRSQRLYNLLDKAWLSEKLFQKLVAAESAIYKNPDDVMVNW
;
A
#
# COMPACT_ATOMS: atom_id res chain seq x y z
N ILE A 1 10.44 1.18 -26.49
CA ILE A 1 9.91 2.57 -26.37
C ILE A 1 9.54 2.90 -24.93
N GLN A 2 8.76 2.07 -24.21
CA GLN A 2 8.36 2.34 -22.82
C GLN A 2 9.54 2.22 -21.83
N VAL A 3 10.39 1.23 -22.00
CA VAL A 3 11.59 1.03 -21.17
C VAL A 3 12.59 2.17 -21.37
N GLU A 4 12.72 2.70 -22.57
CA GLU A 4 13.59 3.83 -22.86
C GLU A 4 13.08 5.12 -22.25
N ARG A 5 11.78 5.42 -22.36
CA ARG A 5 11.17 6.60 -21.71
C ARG A 5 11.29 6.56 -20.19
N ARG A 6 11.21 5.36 -19.59
CA ARG A 6 11.46 5.20 -18.15
C ARG A 6 12.92 5.47 -17.78
N LYS A 7 13.86 4.99 -18.58
CA LYS A 7 15.29 5.29 -18.40
C LYS A 7 15.58 6.78 -18.55
N GLU A 8 14.96 7.44 -19.52
CA GLU A 8 15.12 8.89 -19.73
C GLU A 8 14.54 9.68 -18.56
N ALA A 9 13.38 9.28 -18.03
CA ALA A 9 12.80 9.91 -16.84
C ALA A 9 13.65 9.70 -15.58
N GLN A 10 14.24 8.51 -15.41
CA GLN A 10 15.19 8.24 -14.34
C GLN A 10 16.47 9.07 -14.47
N LEU A 11 17.00 9.20 -15.69
CA LEU A 11 18.19 10.00 -15.94
C LEU A 11 17.94 11.49 -15.67
N ALA A 12 16.81 12.02 -16.12
CA ALA A 12 16.42 13.40 -15.89
C ALA A 12 16.30 13.72 -14.39
N ALA A 13 15.73 12.80 -13.61
CA ALA A 13 15.58 12.97 -12.17
C ALA A 13 16.92 12.82 -11.42
N MET A 14 17.87 11.99 -11.91
CA MET A 14 19.23 11.92 -11.38
C MET A 14 19.99 13.23 -11.58
N VAL A 15 19.81 13.89 -12.71
CA VAL A 15 20.42 15.21 -13.02
C VAL A 15 19.88 16.31 -12.11
N GLU A 16 18.65 16.18 -11.61
CA GLU A 16 18.05 17.12 -10.67
C GLU A 16 18.48 16.89 -9.19
N GLY A 17 19.36 15.94 -8.91
CA GLY A 17 19.93 15.70 -7.58
C GLY A 17 19.03 14.90 -6.64
N LEU A 18 18.00 14.23 -7.17
CA LEU A 18 17.15 13.31 -6.42
C LEU A 18 17.78 11.92 -6.43
N GLY A 19 17.90 11.29 -5.27
CA GLY A 19 18.46 9.92 -5.14
C GLY A 19 17.66 8.88 -5.94
N VAL A 20 18.37 7.93 -6.56
CA VAL A 20 17.83 6.94 -7.52
C VAL A 20 16.63 6.16 -6.98
N GLU A 21 16.66 5.77 -5.72
CA GLU A 21 15.59 4.96 -5.12
C GLU A 21 14.29 5.75 -4.87
N THR A 22 14.43 7.02 -4.54
CA THR A 22 13.26 7.90 -4.31
C THR A 22 12.54 8.26 -5.61
N VAL A 23 13.29 8.31 -6.69
CA VAL A 23 12.82 8.64 -8.04
C VAL A 23 12.01 7.51 -8.65
N GLU A 24 12.37 6.26 -8.42
CA GLU A 24 11.66 5.11 -8.99
C GLU A 24 10.19 5.01 -8.56
N VAL A 25 9.86 5.53 -7.40
CA VAL A 25 8.49 5.49 -6.86
C VAL A 25 7.65 6.70 -7.26
N LEU A 26 8.28 7.82 -7.65
CA LEU A 26 7.60 9.12 -7.68
C LEU A 26 7.78 9.96 -8.93
N SER A 27 8.76 9.67 -9.77
CA SER A 27 9.17 10.60 -10.82
C SER A 27 8.55 10.31 -12.17
N TYR A 28 7.25 10.22 -12.22
CA TYR A 28 6.55 10.16 -13.50
C TYR A 28 5.87 11.50 -13.87
N GLY A 29 6.46 12.65 -13.52
CA GLY A 29 5.86 13.92 -13.88
C GLY A 29 6.49 15.16 -13.28
N GLU A 30 6.02 16.33 -13.75
CA GLU A 30 6.43 17.65 -13.29
C GLU A 30 6.26 17.83 -11.77
N LYS A 31 7.11 18.69 -11.18
CA LYS A 31 7.11 19.04 -9.75
C LYS A 31 5.71 19.39 -9.25
N ASN A 32 5.08 18.46 -8.55
CA ASN A 32 3.81 18.68 -7.89
C ASN A 32 4.06 18.78 -6.37
N LYS A 33 3.65 19.88 -5.74
CA LYS A 33 3.79 20.09 -4.28
C LYS A 33 3.27 18.94 -3.43
N THR A 34 2.28 18.20 -3.93
CA THR A 34 1.73 17.02 -3.26
C THR A 34 2.71 15.84 -3.30
N VAL A 35 3.46 15.70 -4.38
CA VAL A 35 4.52 14.70 -4.56
C VAL A 35 5.72 15.04 -3.68
N ASP A 36 6.12 16.33 -3.63
CA ASP A 36 7.23 16.79 -2.80
C ASP A 36 6.93 16.60 -1.30
N ASN A 37 5.71 16.89 -0.85
CA ASN A 37 5.29 16.68 0.52
C ASN A 37 5.23 15.17 0.87
N TRP A 38 4.87 14.32 -0.08
CA TRP A 38 4.91 12.88 0.12
C TRP A 38 6.34 12.35 0.15
N LEU A 39 7.21 12.85 -0.73
CA LEU A 39 8.67 12.61 -0.72
C LEU A 39 9.29 12.95 0.63
N GLN A 40 9.03 14.14 1.17
CA GLN A 40 9.56 14.57 2.46
C GLN A 40 9.07 13.68 3.61
N ARG A 41 7.83 13.18 3.56
CA ARG A 41 7.32 12.19 4.53
C ARG A 41 7.95 10.81 4.33
N THR A 42 8.34 10.48 3.12
CA THR A 42 8.96 9.19 2.76
C THR A 42 10.45 9.16 3.11
N LEU A 43 11.10 10.32 3.19
CA LEU A 43 12.50 10.47 3.59
C LEU A 43 12.73 10.39 5.11
N GLY A 44 11.65 10.34 5.93
CA GLY A 44 11.76 10.12 7.36
C GLY A 44 11.66 8.63 7.73
N GLU A 45 11.86 8.30 9.01
CA GLU A 45 11.76 6.93 9.56
C GLU A 45 10.46 6.20 9.16
N VAL A 46 9.35 6.94 8.99
CA VAL A 46 8.08 6.38 8.49
C VAL A 46 8.20 5.92 7.05
N GLY A 47 8.97 6.63 6.24
CA GLY A 47 9.21 6.28 4.85
C GLY A 47 10.08 5.03 4.70
N GLU A 48 11.12 4.90 5.51
CA GLU A 48 11.97 3.71 5.55
C GLU A 48 11.16 2.46 5.90
N ASN A 49 10.32 2.54 6.93
CA ASN A 49 9.44 1.45 7.32
C ASN A 49 8.42 1.09 6.22
N LEU A 50 7.87 2.09 5.52
CA LEU A 50 6.96 1.84 4.39
C LEU A 50 7.66 1.19 3.21
N SER A 51 8.90 1.58 2.93
CA SER A 51 9.73 0.97 1.90
C SER A 51 10.05 -0.48 2.22
N LEU A 52 10.45 -0.78 3.46
CA LEU A 52 10.70 -2.16 3.91
C LEU A 52 9.46 -3.05 3.78
N ILE A 53 8.28 -2.54 4.15
CA ILE A 53 7.02 -3.28 4.00
C ILE A 53 6.71 -3.54 2.53
N ARG A 54 6.83 -2.51 1.67
CA ARG A 54 6.64 -2.62 0.23
C ARG A 54 7.57 -3.69 -0.35
N ASP A 55 8.85 -3.59 -0.06
CA ASP A 55 9.87 -4.46 -0.63
C ASP A 55 9.67 -5.92 -0.18
N SER A 56 9.35 -6.13 1.10
CA SER A 56 9.03 -7.47 1.63
C SER A 56 7.79 -8.07 0.97
N LEU A 57 6.73 -7.28 0.74
CA LEU A 57 5.54 -7.75 0.05
C LEU A 57 5.85 -8.18 -1.38
N PHE A 58 6.65 -7.40 -2.10
CA PHE A 58 7.02 -7.71 -3.47
C PHE A 58 8.05 -8.82 -3.59
N GLU A 59 8.92 -9.01 -2.61
CA GLU A 59 9.82 -10.16 -2.53
C GLU A 59 9.01 -11.47 -2.42
N ILE A 60 8.01 -11.51 -1.53
CA ILE A 60 7.12 -12.66 -1.37
C ILE A 60 6.24 -12.86 -2.61
N ALA A 61 5.71 -11.78 -3.17
CA ALA A 61 4.86 -11.81 -4.34
C ALA A 61 5.61 -12.31 -5.58
N ASN A 62 6.87 -11.96 -5.71
CA ASN A 62 7.76 -12.29 -6.83
C ASN A 62 7.04 -12.21 -8.20
N PRO A 63 6.53 -11.04 -8.58
CA PRO A 63 5.76 -10.91 -9.81
C PRO A 63 6.67 -11.03 -11.03
N GLN A 64 6.17 -11.70 -12.07
CA GLN A 64 6.82 -11.73 -13.38
C GLN A 64 6.39 -10.52 -14.21
N ARG A 65 7.20 -10.11 -15.18
CA ARG A 65 7.01 -8.89 -15.98
C ARG A 65 5.63 -8.77 -16.66
N HIS A 66 5.01 -9.91 -16.99
CA HIS A 66 3.73 -10.01 -17.69
C HIS A 66 2.52 -10.24 -16.75
N HIS A 67 2.74 -10.32 -15.45
CA HIS A 67 1.69 -10.61 -14.48
C HIS A 67 0.64 -9.51 -14.42
N LEU A 68 -0.59 -9.91 -14.14
CA LEU A 68 -1.68 -9.02 -13.79
C LEU A 68 -1.77 -8.93 -12.25
N ILE A 69 -1.68 -7.72 -11.74
CA ILE A 69 -1.63 -7.45 -10.29
C ILE A 69 -2.86 -6.65 -9.86
N LEU A 70 -3.47 -7.06 -8.75
CA LEU A 70 -4.47 -6.27 -8.03
C LEU A 70 -3.89 -5.74 -6.73
N ASP A 71 -3.82 -4.41 -6.58
CA ASP A 71 -3.50 -3.73 -5.33
C ASP A 71 -4.78 -3.44 -4.55
N LEU A 72 -4.92 -4.08 -3.40
CA LEU A 72 -6.03 -3.88 -2.47
C LEU A 72 -5.72 -2.73 -1.52
N ASN A 73 -6.59 -1.74 -1.44
CA ASN A 73 -6.41 -0.57 -0.59
C ASN A 73 -5.23 0.33 -1.04
N ALA A 74 -5.20 0.62 -2.34
CA ALA A 74 -4.10 1.31 -3.01
C ALA A 74 -3.81 2.73 -2.48
N LYS A 75 -4.82 3.46 -1.99
CA LYS A 75 -4.71 4.78 -1.32
C LYS A 75 -3.66 5.72 -1.93
N SER A 76 -2.48 5.81 -1.29
CA SER A 76 -1.37 6.66 -1.73
C SER A 76 -0.64 6.14 -2.98
N GLY A 77 -0.92 4.90 -3.40
CA GLY A 77 -0.26 4.24 -4.51
C GLY A 77 1.06 3.56 -4.16
N LEU A 78 1.40 3.39 -2.87
CA LEU A 78 2.68 2.80 -2.45
C LEU A 78 2.98 1.46 -3.16
N LEU A 79 1.99 0.56 -3.20
CA LEU A 79 2.14 -0.74 -3.87
C LEU A 79 1.83 -0.65 -5.36
N THR A 80 0.88 0.21 -5.75
CA THR A 80 0.50 0.44 -7.14
C THR A 80 1.68 0.83 -8.02
N TRP A 81 2.45 1.85 -7.61
CA TRP A 81 3.56 2.35 -8.42
C TRP A 81 4.71 1.34 -8.51
N GLU A 82 4.99 0.64 -7.43
CA GLU A 82 5.97 -0.44 -7.46
C GLU A 82 5.50 -1.61 -8.35
N ALA A 83 4.19 -1.94 -8.33
CA ALA A 83 3.63 -2.93 -9.23
C ALA A 83 3.80 -2.52 -10.70
N VAL A 84 3.44 -1.27 -11.06
CA VAL A 84 3.62 -0.74 -12.42
C VAL A 84 5.06 -0.85 -12.88
N ARG A 85 6.02 -0.60 -11.99
CA ARG A 85 7.45 -0.73 -12.30
C ARG A 85 7.86 -2.18 -12.58
N ARG A 86 7.32 -3.13 -11.79
CA ARG A 86 7.73 -4.55 -11.86
C ARG A 86 7.07 -5.33 -12.99
N VAL A 87 5.88 -4.92 -13.41
CA VAL A 87 5.13 -5.62 -14.47
C VAL A 87 4.92 -4.75 -15.71
N PRO A 88 6.01 -4.33 -16.39
CA PRO A 88 5.93 -3.43 -17.54
C PRO A 88 5.22 -4.02 -18.76
N GLU A 89 5.08 -5.33 -18.83
CA GLU A 89 4.42 -6.09 -19.88
C GLU A 89 3.05 -6.61 -19.45
N GLY A 90 2.74 -6.51 -18.16
CA GLY A 90 1.48 -6.89 -17.55
C GLY A 90 0.55 -5.70 -17.31
N GLY A 91 -0.28 -5.79 -16.29
CA GLY A 91 -1.22 -4.74 -15.90
C GLY A 91 -1.39 -4.64 -14.39
N VAL A 92 -1.81 -3.46 -13.95
CA VAL A 92 -2.06 -3.19 -12.53
C VAL A 92 -3.47 -2.66 -12.37
N TYR A 93 -4.24 -3.29 -11.50
CA TYR A 93 -5.52 -2.82 -11.02
C TYR A 93 -5.35 -2.32 -9.59
N SER A 94 -5.93 -1.18 -9.29
CA SER A 94 -5.77 -0.51 -8.00
C SER A 94 -7.13 -0.24 -7.39
N TRP A 95 -7.50 -1.02 -6.39
CA TRP A 95 -8.78 -0.82 -5.71
C TRP A 95 -8.65 0.17 -4.56
N VAL A 96 -9.53 1.15 -4.55
CA VAL A 96 -9.67 2.16 -3.49
C VAL A 96 -11.12 2.29 -3.07
N LYS A 97 -11.34 2.48 -1.78
CA LYS A 97 -12.68 2.65 -1.20
C LYS A 97 -13.15 4.10 -1.17
N ASP A 98 -12.21 5.02 -1.11
CA ASP A 98 -12.45 6.45 -0.98
C ASP A 98 -12.30 7.13 -2.35
N GLU A 99 -13.30 7.93 -2.74
CA GLU A 99 -13.32 8.64 -4.02
C GLU A 99 -12.15 9.62 -4.15
N LYS A 100 -11.77 10.27 -3.05
CA LYS A 100 -10.64 11.20 -3.04
C LYS A 100 -9.32 10.48 -3.35
N ASP A 101 -9.13 9.29 -2.79
CA ASP A 101 -7.96 8.46 -3.07
C ASP A 101 -7.97 7.98 -4.54
N ALA A 102 -9.17 7.64 -5.08
CA ALA A 102 -9.31 7.24 -6.48
C ALA A 102 -8.93 8.39 -7.43
N LEU A 103 -9.48 9.58 -7.23
CA LEU A 103 -9.17 10.76 -8.03
C LEU A 103 -7.68 11.12 -7.96
N ALA A 104 -7.07 11.09 -6.77
CA ALA A 104 -5.65 11.35 -6.60
C ALA A 104 -4.76 10.34 -7.33
N LEU A 105 -5.15 9.07 -7.35
CA LEU A 105 -4.43 8.01 -8.05
C LEU A 105 -4.53 8.17 -9.57
N ILE A 106 -5.73 8.49 -10.07
CA ILE A 106 -5.99 8.77 -11.49
C ILE A 106 -5.17 9.98 -11.95
N GLU A 107 -5.22 11.10 -11.20
CA GLU A 107 -4.47 12.31 -11.53
C GLU A 107 -2.96 12.02 -11.65
N ARG A 108 -2.40 11.29 -10.69
CA ARG A 108 -0.99 10.90 -10.73
C ARG A 108 -0.66 9.96 -11.88
N SER A 109 -1.60 9.10 -12.30
CA SER A 109 -1.38 8.17 -13.40
C SER A 109 -1.36 8.86 -14.77
N ASN A 110 -1.92 10.09 -14.90
CA ASN A 110 -2.01 10.81 -16.16
C ASN A 110 -0.65 11.17 -16.79
N VAL A 111 0.41 11.22 -15.99
CA VAL A 111 1.78 11.44 -16.49
C VAL A 111 2.38 10.19 -17.13
N LEU A 112 1.78 9.01 -16.91
CA LEU A 112 2.23 7.76 -17.52
C LEU A 112 1.64 7.60 -18.92
N PRO A 113 2.36 6.89 -19.82
CA PRO A 113 1.76 6.43 -21.07
C PRO A 113 0.51 5.61 -20.80
N GLU A 114 -0.53 5.79 -21.61
CA GLU A 114 -1.86 5.22 -21.39
C GLU A 114 -1.83 3.70 -21.08
N LEU A 115 -1.05 2.94 -21.86
CA LEU A 115 -0.92 1.49 -21.70
C LEU A 115 -0.20 1.03 -20.42
N THR A 116 0.42 1.95 -19.68
CA THR A 116 1.12 1.64 -18.41
C THR A 116 0.39 2.17 -17.19
N ARG A 117 -0.72 2.88 -17.39
CA ARG A 117 -1.51 3.40 -16.30
C ARG A 117 -2.15 2.26 -15.52
N PRO A 118 -2.18 2.34 -14.17
CA PRO A 118 -3.00 1.44 -13.40
C PRO A 118 -4.49 1.71 -13.68
N ILE A 119 -5.27 0.66 -13.71
CA ILE A 119 -6.75 0.74 -13.80
C ILE A 119 -7.26 0.93 -12.38
N VAL A 120 -7.85 2.08 -12.11
CA VAL A 120 -8.37 2.40 -10.78
C VAL A 120 -9.81 1.90 -10.68
N ILE A 121 -10.06 1.06 -9.68
CA ILE A 121 -11.36 0.49 -9.36
C ILE A 121 -11.94 1.19 -8.12
N HIS A 122 -13.14 1.71 -8.22
CA HIS A 122 -13.85 2.42 -7.15
C HIS A 122 -15.36 2.44 -7.45
N PRO A 123 -16.23 2.23 -6.47
CA PRO A 123 -15.94 1.86 -5.07
C PRO A 123 -15.81 0.34 -4.84
N SER A 124 -16.24 -0.50 -5.76
CA SER A 124 -16.43 -1.94 -5.54
C SER A 124 -15.54 -2.80 -6.43
N LEU A 125 -15.03 -3.89 -5.87
CA LEU A 125 -14.35 -4.95 -6.62
C LEU A 125 -15.28 -5.63 -7.66
N SER A 126 -16.60 -5.51 -7.52
CA SER A 126 -17.56 -6.03 -8.50
C SER A 126 -17.53 -5.31 -9.86
N GLU A 127 -16.81 -4.21 -9.96
CA GLU A 127 -16.58 -3.53 -11.24
C GLU A 127 -15.50 -4.24 -12.10
N ILE A 128 -14.75 -5.17 -11.49
CA ILE A 128 -13.81 -6.00 -12.23
C ILE A 128 -14.59 -7.04 -13.03
N PRO A 129 -14.42 -7.08 -14.36
CA PRO A 129 -15.07 -8.11 -15.17
C PRO A 129 -14.69 -9.52 -14.73
N ASP A 130 -15.62 -10.47 -14.79
CA ASP A 130 -15.44 -11.85 -14.32
C ASP A 130 -14.32 -12.61 -15.06
N GLU A 131 -14.02 -12.19 -16.29
CA GLU A 131 -12.97 -12.77 -17.13
C GLU A 131 -11.55 -12.37 -16.65
N ILE A 132 -11.45 -11.28 -15.90
CA ILE A 132 -10.16 -10.78 -15.39
C ILE A 132 -9.75 -11.59 -14.18
N LYS A 133 -8.58 -12.22 -14.29
CA LYS A 133 -7.96 -12.99 -13.20
C LYS A 133 -6.55 -12.47 -12.94
N PHE A 134 -6.16 -12.45 -11.68
CA PHE A 134 -4.89 -11.89 -11.25
C PHE A 134 -3.88 -12.98 -10.90
N ASP A 135 -2.63 -12.73 -11.28
CA ASP A 135 -1.50 -13.58 -10.88
C ASP A 135 -1.06 -13.25 -9.45
N ARG A 136 -1.21 -11.99 -9.06
CA ARG A 136 -0.90 -11.51 -7.71
C ARG A 136 -1.98 -10.55 -7.23
N ILE A 137 -2.48 -10.80 -6.04
CA ILE A 137 -3.31 -9.86 -5.29
C ILE A 137 -2.47 -9.42 -4.11
N ILE A 138 -2.13 -8.15 -4.04
CA ILE A 138 -1.32 -7.58 -2.97
C ILE A 138 -2.11 -6.55 -2.19
N GLY A 139 -1.77 -6.32 -0.94
CA GLY A 139 -2.45 -5.30 -0.15
C GLY A 139 -1.74 -4.97 1.15
N ARG A 140 -1.92 -3.74 1.59
CA ARG A 140 -1.43 -3.27 2.88
C ARG A 140 -2.59 -2.71 3.69
N ASN A 141 -2.80 -3.28 4.89
CA ASN A 141 -3.91 -2.92 5.76
C ASN A 141 -5.26 -2.96 5.02
N ALA A 142 -5.46 -3.96 4.20
CA ALA A 142 -6.65 -4.13 3.37
C ALA A 142 -7.83 -4.72 4.14
N LEU A 143 -7.55 -5.57 5.13
CA LEU A 143 -8.55 -6.33 5.88
C LEU A 143 -8.79 -5.80 7.30
N GLY A 144 -7.96 -4.88 7.81
CA GLY A 144 -8.00 -4.45 9.21
C GLY A 144 -9.36 -3.95 9.67
N LYS A 145 -10.12 -3.26 8.81
CA LYS A 145 -11.44 -2.70 9.11
C LYS A 145 -12.62 -3.58 8.68
N GLU A 146 -12.35 -4.74 8.13
CA GLU A 146 -13.40 -5.61 7.59
C GLU A 146 -13.99 -6.51 8.68
N VAL A 147 -15.32 -6.56 8.73
CA VAL A 147 -16.04 -7.37 9.72
C VAL A 147 -15.87 -8.86 9.42
N ASP A 148 -16.08 -9.27 8.18
CA ASP A 148 -15.91 -10.67 7.73
C ASP A 148 -14.70 -10.79 6.79
N LYS A 149 -13.52 -10.93 7.39
CA LYS A 149 -12.26 -11.09 6.68
C LYS A 149 -12.22 -12.37 5.84
N PHE A 150 -12.84 -13.44 6.34
CA PHE A 150 -12.87 -14.73 5.62
C PHE A 150 -13.74 -14.67 4.36
N LYS A 151 -14.86 -13.94 4.41
CA LYS A 151 -15.70 -13.73 3.23
C LYS A 151 -14.91 -12.99 2.15
N ILE A 152 -14.21 -11.92 2.52
CA ILE A 152 -13.41 -11.14 1.57
C ILE A 152 -12.33 -12.01 0.95
N VAL A 153 -11.57 -12.76 1.75
CA VAL A 153 -10.53 -13.65 1.22
C VAL A 153 -11.11 -14.68 0.25
N ARG A 154 -12.27 -15.27 0.56
CA ARG A 154 -12.96 -16.18 -0.36
C ARG A 154 -13.35 -15.51 -1.68
N ASP A 155 -13.80 -14.26 -1.63
CA ASP A 155 -14.15 -13.51 -2.83
C ASP A 155 -12.91 -13.14 -3.65
N LEU A 156 -11.81 -12.79 -2.99
CA LEU A 156 -10.52 -12.55 -3.64
C LEU A 156 -9.94 -13.80 -4.32
N VAL A 157 -10.12 -14.98 -3.72
CA VAL A 157 -9.68 -16.25 -4.33
C VAL A 157 -10.36 -16.49 -5.69
N LYS A 158 -11.61 -16.06 -5.85
CA LYS A 158 -12.34 -16.17 -7.14
C LYS A 158 -11.72 -15.30 -8.24
N LEU A 159 -10.97 -14.26 -7.87
CA LEU A 159 -10.29 -13.36 -8.80
C LEU A 159 -8.87 -13.85 -9.17
N LEU A 160 -8.39 -14.94 -8.58
CA LEU A 160 -7.04 -15.46 -8.87
C LEU A 160 -6.99 -16.33 -10.11
N ASN A 161 -5.87 -16.26 -10.82
CA ASN A 161 -5.42 -17.29 -11.74
C ASN A 161 -5.08 -18.57 -10.98
N LYS A 162 -4.94 -19.70 -11.71
CA LYS A 162 -4.66 -21.04 -11.13
C LYS A 162 -3.47 -21.06 -10.19
N ASP A 163 -2.38 -20.35 -10.54
CA ASP A 163 -1.14 -20.25 -9.75
C ASP A 163 -1.00 -18.87 -9.06
N GLY A 164 -2.13 -18.17 -8.95
CA GLY A 164 -2.20 -16.85 -8.35
C GLY A 164 -1.97 -16.90 -6.84
N LYS A 165 -1.47 -15.79 -6.27
CA LYS A 165 -1.20 -15.65 -4.84
C LYS A 165 -1.83 -14.38 -4.30
N ILE A 166 -2.32 -14.47 -3.05
CA ILE A 166 -2.73 -13.31 -2.24
C ILE A 166 -1.63 -13.05 -1.22
N ILE A 167 -1.09 -11.84 -1.21
CA ILE A 167 -0.02 -11.40 -0.31
C ILE A 167 -0.48 -10.13 0.41
N LEU A 168 -0.69 -10.21 1.71
CA LEU A 168 -1.22 -9.13 2.53
C LEU A 168 -0.26 -8.79 3.66
N GLY A 169 0.04 -7.51 3.80
CA GLY A 169 0.75 -6.95 4.96
C GLY A 169 -0.24 -6.23 5.87
N GLU A 170 -0.55 -6.83 7.00
CA GLU A 170 -1.56 -6.32 7.92
C GLU A 170 -0.96 -5.90 9.25
N THR A 171 -1.37 -4.75 9.75
CA THR A 171 -1.04 -4.34 11.11
C THR A 171 -1.89 -5.12 12.10
N LEU A 172 -1.24 -5.74 13.08
CA LEU A 172 -1.91 -6.44 14.18
C LEU A 172 -1.92 -5.58 15.43
N PRO A 173 -3.00 -4.83 15.74
CA PRO A 173 -3.04 -3.90 16.88
C PRO A 173 -2.75 -4.59 18.21
N ARG A 174 -3.19 -5.85 18.39
CA ARG A 174 -2.88 -6.64 19.60
C ARG A 174 -1.39 -6.88 19.83
N ARG A 175 -0.58 -6.87 18.75
CA ARG A 175 0.88 -7.10 18.79
C ARG A 175 1.68 -5.82 18.68
N SER A 176 1.03 -4.66 18.50
CA SER A 176 1.71 -3.38 18.45
C SER A 176 2.32 -3.01 19.82
N GLN A 177 3.36 -2.20 19.76
CA GLN A 177 3.99 -1.66 20.96
C GLN A 177 2.98 -0.81 21.73
N ARG A 178 2.95 -1.00 23.05
CA ARG A 178 2.05 -0.27 23.94
C ARG A 178 2.61 1.11 24.28
N LEU A 179 1.73 2.09 24.36
CA LEU A 179 2.10 3.47 24.70
C LEU A 179 2.81 3.53 26.06
N TYR A 180 2.29 2.78 27.06
CA TYR A 180 2.92 2.74 28.39
C TYR A 180 4.34 2.15 28.39
N ASN A 181 4.75 1.40 27.34
CA ASN A 181 6.11 0.91 27.18
C ASN A 181 7.06 1.95 26.56
N LEU A 182 6.50 2.97 25.91
CA LEU A 182 7.24 4.06 25.26
C LEU A 182 7.51 5.24 26.20
N LEU A 183 6.70 5.35 27.26
CA LEU A 183 6.81 6.47 28.21
C LEU A 183 7.82 6.17 29.31
N ASP A 184 8.64 7.17 29.62
CA ASP A 184 9.45 7.12 30.83
C ASP A 184 8.50 7.22 32.05
N LYS A 185 8.57 6.22 32.91
CA LYS A 185 7.77 6.16 34.14
C LYS A 185 8.00 7.37 35.05
N ALA A 186 9.18 8.02 34.95
CA ALA A 186 9.48 9.23 35.72
C ALA A 186 8.59 10.43 35.35
N TRP A 187 7.94 10.41 34.17
CA TRP A 187 7.09 11.52 33.71
C TRP A 187 5.65 11.47 34.27
N LEU A 188 5.29 10.34 34.86
CA LEU A 188 3.91 10.11 35.33
C LEU A 188 3.92 9.70 36.82
N SER A 189 2.92 10.16 37.56
CA SER A 189 2.70 9.55 38.88
C SER A 189 2.27 8.09 38.73
N GLU A 190 2.64 7.24 39.68
CA GLU A 190 2.27 5.81 39.67
C GLU A 190 0.78 5.60 39.42
N LYS A 191 -0.07 6.38 40.07
CA LYS A 191 -1.54 6.33 39.87
C LYS A 191 -1.96 6.61 38.43
N LEU A 192 -1.31 7.56 37.76
CA LEU A 192 -1.62 7.91 36.38
C LEU A 192 -1.10 6.84 35.43
N PHE A 193 0.09 6.31 35.68
CA PHE A 193 0.66 5.21 34.92
C PHE A 193 -0.23 3.97 34.97
N GLN A 194 -0.72 3.57 36.14
CA GLN A 194 -1.62 2.44 36.30
C GLN A 194 -2.95 2.65 35.54
N LYS A 195 -3.48 3.87 35.56
CA LYS A 195 -4.70 4.21 34.77
C LYS A 195 -4.42 4.08 33.27
N LEU A 196 -3.27 4.53 32.78
CA LEU A 196 -2.88 4.40 31.38
C LEU A 196 -2.79 2.93 30.97
N VAL A 197 -2.09 2.11 31.76
CA VAL A 197 -1.97 0.66 31.52
C VAL A 197 -3.35 -0.02 31.47
N ALA A 198 -4.22 0.31 32.42
CA ALA A 198 -5.56 -0.26 32.48
C ALA A 198 -6.42 0.16 31.27
N ALA A 199 -6.40 1.45 30.91
CA ALA A 199 -7.15 1.98 29.78
C ALA A 199 -6.69 1.38 28.45
N GLU A 200 -5.39 1.37 28.19
CA GLU A 200 -4.84 0.79 26.96
C GLU A 200 -5.09 -0.73 26.88
N SER A 201 -4.93 -1.43 28.01
CA SER A 201 -5.22 -2.87 28.05
C SER A 201 -6.70 -3.18 27.80
N ALA A 202 -7.62 -2.32 28.22
CA ALA A 202 -9.05 -2.46 27.96
C ALA A 202 -9.37 -2.35 26.47
N ILE A 203 -8.75 -1.37 25.77
CA ILE A 203 -8.93 -1.18 24.31
C ILE A 203 -8.58 -2.49 23.56
N TYR A 204 -7.45 -3.10 23.87
CA TYR A 204 -6.97 -4.28 23.16
C TYR A 204 -7.57 -5.62 23.63
N LYS A 205 -8.42 -5.59 24.63
CA LYS A 205 -9.16 -6.78 25.11
C LYS A 205 -10.56 -6.90 24.54
N ASN A 206 -11.09 -5.86 23.90
CA ASN A 206 -12.43 -5.88 23.35
C ASN A 206 -12.51 -6.89 22.19
N PRO A 207 -13.25 -8.03 22.33
CA PRO A 207 -13.36 -9.04 21.29
C PRO A 207 -14.25 -8.57 20.12
N ASP A 208 -15.10 -7.57 20.34
CA ASP A 208 -16.05 -7.07 19.34
C ASP A 208 -15.42 -5.97 18.44
N ASP A 209 -14.23 -5.51 18.79
CA ASP A 209 -13.52 -4.54 17.96
C ASP A 209 -12.87 -5.20 16.76
N VAL A 210 -13.39 -4.88 15.59
CA VAL A 210 -12.94 -5.40 14.30
C VAL A 210 -11.44 -5.15 14.03
N MET A 211 -10.92 -4.02 14.53
CA MET A 211 -9.51 -3.66 14.40
C MET A 211 -8.59 -4.47 15.30
N VAL A 212 -9.12 -4.98 16.41
CA VAL A 212 -8.36 -5.73 17.40
C VAL A 212 -8.50 -7.23 17.19
N ASN A 213 -9.62 -7.67 16.66
CA ASN A 213 -9.92 -9.09 16.49
C ASN A 213 -9.37 -9.65 15.17
N TRP A 214 -8.23 -10.30 15.27
CA TRP A 214 -7.55 -11.01 14.19
C TRP A 214 -7.36 -12.48 14.55
#